data_93da382d1cc01d7aec69bffb90d4c0bb
#
_entry.id   93da382d1cc01d7aec69bffb90d4c0bb
#
_cell.length_a   1.000
_cell.length_b   1.000
_cell.length_c   1.000
_cell.angle_alpha   90.00
_cell.angle_beta   90.00
_cell.angle_gamma   90.00
#
_symmetry.space_group_name_H-M   'P 1'
#
loop_
_entity.id
_entity.type
_entity.pdbx_description
1 polymer ?
#
loop_
_entity_poly.entity_id
_entity_poly.type
_entity_poly.pdbx_seq_one_letter_code
_entity_poly.pdbx_strand_id
1 'polypeptide(L)'
;MPRLAVNNVGMHYVESGQGSALLLLHGVGGSHEMWLPIVPELAKSRRVITADHRGHGASDKPRGSYTISLFCQDWLALMDALKVDRAHLVGLSMGGAIAMRLALEHPQRVRSQVLVDTWAFPHPDFLALLRKRLERLASGDLAAYADEAIPQVYSPAFIAANPQAMADYRARVATLNPDSIRAAVDACITHDMRGRQAEIKVPTLVVVGSEDRLTPPYHSEYLARTIPNAQLVVIRGSGHIPHLEKPWEFLKVMADFTASSS
;
A
#
# COMPACT_ATOMS: atom_id res chain seq x y z
N MET A 1 9.41 -19.83 6.10
CA MET A 1 9.10 -18.79 5.11
C MET A 1 10.33 -17.93 4.92
N PRO A 2 10.67 -17.53 3.68
CA PRO A 2 11.91 -16.80 3.44
C PRO A 2 11.92 -15.43 4.12
N ARG A 3 13.04 -15.11 4.77
CA ARG A 3 13.31 -13.81 5.39
C ARG A 3 14.70 -13.37 4.97
N LEU A 4 14.85 -12.09 4.71
CA LEU A 4 16.13 -11.45 4.43
C LEU A 4 16.42 -10.36 5.46
N ALA A 5 17.62 -10.36 5.99
CA ALA A 5 18.09 -9.25 6.82
C ALA A 5 18.53 -8.11 5.91
N VAL A 6 17.76 -7.04 5.89
CA VAL A 6 17.99 -5.85 5.05
C VAL A 6 17.78 -4.61 5.91
N ASN A 7 18.63 -3.60 5.76
CA ASN A 7 18.50 -2.33 6.47
C ASN A 7 18.21 -2.49 7.99
N ASN A 8 18.89 -3.42 8.65
CA ASN A 8 18.74 -3.77 10.08
C ASN A 8 17.34 -4.28 10.47
N VAL A 9 16.61 -4.89 9.54
CA VAL A 9 15.32 -5.54 9.80
C VAL A 9 15.25 -6.86 9.04
N GLY A 10 14.74 -7.90 9.68
CA GLY A 10 14.39 -9.15 9.02
C GLY A 10 13.05 -8.98 8.30
N MET A 11 13.07 -8.79 6.98
CA MET A 11 11.86 -8.70 6.18
C MET A 11 11.42 -10.09 5.70
N HIS A 12 10.17 -10.42 5.98
CA HIS A 12 9.49 -11.56 5.36
C HIS A 12 9.05 -11.17 3.95
N TYR A 13 9.28 -12.05 2.98
CA TYR A 13 8.82 -11.85 1.60
C TYR A 13 8.35 -13.15 0.96
N VAL A 14 7.56 -13.01 -0.10
CA VAL A 14 7.13 -14.12 -0.96
C VAL A 14 7.37 -13.70 -2.41
N GLU A 15 7.89 -14.64 -3.19
CA GLU A 15 8.18 -14.46 -4.61
C GLU A 15 7.43 -15.49 -5.43
N SER A 16 6.83 -15.07 -6.55
CA SER A 16 6.07 -15.93 -7.45
C SER A 16 6.25 -15.50 -8.90
N GLY A 17 6.30 -16.46 -9.82
CA GLY A 17 6.44 -16.21 -11.26
C GLY A 17 7.85 -15.83 -11.69
N GLN A 18 7.98 -15.42 -12.95
CA GLN A 18 9.23 -15.03 -13.60
C GLN A 18 8.99 -13.84 -14.53
N GLY A 19 10.08 -13.18 -14.96
CA GLY A 19 9.99 -12.03 -15.85
C GLY A 19 10.39 -10.71 -15.16
N SER A 20 9.84 -9.58 -15.63
CA SER A 20 10.13 -8.28 -15.02
C SER A 20 9.53 -8.21 -13.62
N ALA A 21 10.30 -7.63 -12.69
CA ALA A 21 9.92 -7.55 -11.29
C ALA A 21 8.71 -6.61 -11.08
N LEU A 22 7.75 -7.08 -10.28
CA LEU A 22 6.58 -6.36 -9.82
C LEU A 22 6.53 -6.42 -8.29
N LEU A 23 6.69 -5.30 -7.62
CA LEU A 23 6.64 -5.19 -6.16
C LEU A 23 5.26 -4.75 -5.71
N LEU A 24 4.66 -5.46 -4.77
CA LEU A 24 3.35 -5.14 -4.20
C LEU A 24 3.54 -4.68 -2.75
N LEU A 25 3.27 -3.39 -2.50
CA LEU A 25 3.50 -2.70 -1.23
C LEU A 25 2.16 -2.50 -0.52
N HIS A 26 1.99 -3.13 0.63
CA HIS A 26 0.74 -3.07 1.41
C HIS A 26 0.58 -1.77 2.22
N GLY A 27 -0.63 -1.50 2.71
CA GLY A 27 -0.95 -0.38 3.61
C GLY A 27 -0.69 -0.67 5.09
N VAL A 28 -0.95 0.31 5.96
CA VAL A 28 -0.84 0.17 7.43
C VAL A 28 -1.72 -0.98 7.92
N GLY A 29 -1.16 -1.81 8.80
CA GLY A 29 -1.84 -2.98 9.38
C GLY A 29 -2.09 -4.11 8.38
N GLY A 30 -1.58 -4.01 7.15
CA GLY A 30 -1.59 -5.07 6.14
C GLY A 30 -0.43 -6.05 6.28
N SER A 31 -0.36 -6.98 5.35
CA SER A 31 0.75 -7.92 5.13
C SER A 31 0.79 -8.32 3.66
N HIS A 32 1.81 -9.10 3.27
CA HIS A 32 1.89 -9.69 1.94
C HIS A 32 0.62 -10.47 1.55
N GLU A 33 -0.07 -11.04 2.54
CA GLU A 33 -1.26 -11.88 2.33
C GLU A 33 -2.42 -11.16 1.64
N MET A 34 -2.53 -9.83 1.79
CA MET A 34 -3.61 -9.08 1.16
C MET A 34 -3.54 -9.10 -0.37
N TRP A 35 -2.37 -9.42 -0.94
CA TRP A 35 -2.16 -9.51 -2.37
C TRP A 35 -2.39 -10.91 -2.94
N LEU A 36 -2.50 -11.94 -2.09
CA LEU A 36 -2.62 -13.35 -2.52
C LEU A 36 -3.76 -13.60 -3.52
N PRO A 37 -4.93 -12.94 -3.44
CA PRO A 37 -6.01 -13.15 -4.40
C PRO A 37 -5.64 -12.79 -5.85
N ILE A 38 -4.70 -11.86 -6.06
CA ILE A 38 -4.32 -11.41 -7.42
C ILE A 38 -2.92 -11.90 -7.86
N VAL A 39 -2.09 -12.35 -6.92
CA VAL A 39 -0.72 -12.84 -7.23
C VAL A 39 -0.71 -13.94 -8.28
N PRO A 40 -1.57 -14.98 -8.26
CA PRO A 40 -1.52 -16.05 -9.27
C PRO A 40 -1.71 -15.56 -10.70
N GLU A 41 -2.54 -14.54 -10.92
CA GLU A 41 -2.73 -13.95 -12.25
C GLU A 41 -1.53 -13.13 -12.69
N LEU A 42 -1.02 -12.27 -11.81
CA LEU A 42 0.15 -11.43 -12.07
C LEU A 42 1.42 -12.26 -12.31
N ALA A 43 1.57 -13.36 -11.58
CA ALA A 43 2.72 -14.25 -11.67
C ALA A 43 2.82 -15.05 -12.99
N LYS A 44 1.77 -15.06 -13.81
CA LYS A 44 1.81 -15.68 -15.16
C LYS A 44 2.81 -15.00 -16.08
N SER A 45 3.07 -13.69 -15.87
CA SER A 45 3.93 -12.89 -16.76
C SER A 45 4.94 -12.01 -16.05
N ARG A 46 4.94 -11.99 -14.71
CA ARG A 46 5.79 -11.13 -13.87
C ARG A 46 6.47 -11.93 -12.77
N ARG A 47 7.65 -11.49 -12.37
CA ARG A 47 8.28 -11.87 -11.11
C ARG A 47 7.66 -11.04 -10.00
N VAL A 48 6.60 -11.54 -9.37
CA VAL A 48 5.85 -10.84 -8.32
C VAL A 48 6.54 -11.02 -6.98
N ILE A 49 6.85 -9.91 -6.32
CA ILE A 49 7.45 -9.89 -4.99
C ILE A 49 6.52 -9.13 -4.06
N THR A 50 6.06 -9.81 -3.02
CA THR A 50 5.31 -9.22 -1.91
C THR A 50 6.15 -9.32 -0.65
N ALA A 51 6.13 -8.31 0.22
CA ALA A 51 6.84 -8.38 1.49
C ALA A 51 6.06 -7.69 2.59
N ASP A 52 6.29 -8.14 3.82
CA ASP A 52 5.78 -7.46 4.99
C ASP A 52 6.72 -6.30 5.35
N HIS A 53 6.18 -5.09 5.44
CA HIS A 53 6.96 -3.94 5.92
C HIS A 53 7.48 -4.17 7.34
N ARG A 54 8.58 -3.48 7.73
CA ARG A 54 8.95 -3.41 9.14
C ARG A 54 7.74 -3.11 10.01
N GLY A 55 7.63 -3.76 11.16
CA GLY A 55 6.49 -3.57 12.05
C GLY A 55 5.23 -4.33 11.68
N HIS A 56 5.18 -5.03 10.55
CA HIS A 56 3.99 -5.71 10.02
C HIS A 56 4.22 -7.20 9.79
N GLY A 57 3.13 -7.95 9.73
CA GLY A 57 3.10 -9.36 9.36
C GLY A 57 4.16 -10.19 10.08
N ALA A 58 4.90 -11.00 9.33
CA ALA A 58 5.99 -11.86 9.81
C ALA A 58 7.36 -11.16 9.82
N SER A 59 7.46 -9.88 9.40
CA SER A 59 8.68 -9.09 9.50
C SER A 59 8.96 -8.65 10.94
N ASP A 60 10.21 -8.28 11.21
CA ASP A 60 10.62 -7.75 12.51
C ASP A 60 9.87 -6.47 12.86
N LYS A 61 9.68 -6.25 14.17
CA LYS A 61 8.96 -5.12 14.73
C LYS A 61 9.89 -4.28 15.62
N PRO A 62 10.93 -3.65 15.02
CA PRO A 62 11.89 -2.85 15.79
C PRO A 62 11.16 -1.68 16.46
N ARG A 63 11.54 -1.39 17.70
CA ARG A 63 11.06 -0.20 18.41
C ARG A 63 11.66 1.07 17.80
N GLY A 64 10.93 2.17 17.86
CA GLY A 64 11.37 3.49 17.42
C GLY A 64 10.42 4.12 16.42
N SER A 65 10.81 5.28 15.93
CA SER A 65 10.03 6.03 14.95
C SER A 65 10.19 5.43 13.56
N TYR A 66 9.10 5.36 12.81
CA TYR A 66 9.12 5.00 11.40
C TYR A 66 8.86 6.24 10.54
N THR A 67 9.40 6.24 9.34
CA THR A 67 9.13 7.26 8.32
C THR A 67 8.92 6.60 6.97
N ILE A 68 8.25 7.27 6.04
CA ILE A 68 8.11 6.74 4.67
C ILE A 68 9.49 6.56 4.01
N SER A 69 10.45 7.45 4.29
CA SER A 69 11.85 7.27 3.82
C SER A 69 12.49 6.00 4.37
N LEU A 70 12.24 5.66 5.64
CA LEU A 70 12.78 4.43 6.22
C LEU A 70 12.21 3.17 5.56
N PHE A 71 10.90 3.16 5.26
CA PHE A 71 10.29 2.09 4.46
C PHE A 71 10.88 2.02 3.04
N CYS A 72 11.17 3.16 2.40
CA CYS A 72 11.84 3.17 1.10
C CYS A 72 13.22 2.52 1.15
N GLN A 73 14.01 2.82 2.19
CA GLN A 73 15.33 2.21 2.39
C GLN A 73 15.24 0.69 2.56
N ASP A 74 14.20 0.19 3.26
CA ASP A 74 13.96 -1.24 3.40
C ASP A 74 13.69 -1.90 2.05
N TRP A 75 12.82 -1.29 1.24
CA TRP A 75 12.50 -1.84 -0.08
C TRP A 75 13.69 -1.79 -1.04
N LEU A 76 14.51 -0.73 -1.01
CA LEU A 76 15.74 -0.67 -1.81
C LEU A 76 16.71 -1.78 -1.41
N ALA A 77 16.92 -1.96 -0.10
CA ALA A 77 17.79 -3.01 0.40
C ALA A 77 17.25 -4.43 0.09
N LEU A 78 15.92 -4.61 0.11
CA LEU A 78 15.28 -5.86 -0.33
C LEU A 78 15.47 -6.09 -1.82
N MET A 79 15.28 -5.07 -2.65
CA MET A 79 15.55 -5.15 -4.10
C MET A 79 17.01 -5.56 -4.37
N ASP A 80 17.97 -4.96 -3.67
CA ASP A 80 19.38 -5.27 -3.83
C ASP A 80 19.69 -6.73 -3.44
N ALA A 81 19.15 -7.18 -2.29
CA ALA A 81 19.33 -8.56 -1.82
C ALA A 81 18.70 -9.59 -2.78
N LEU A 82 17.60 -9.25 -3.45
CA LEU A 82 16.92 -10.09 -4.44
C LEU A 82 17.45 -9.90 -5.88
N LYS A 83 18.49 -9.06 -6.06
CA LYS A 83 19.07 -8.72 -7.37
C LYS A 83 18.03 -8.15 -8.34
N VAL A 84 17.16 -7.30 -7.83
CA VAL A 84 16.17 -6.54 -8.61
C VAL A 84 16.73 -5.17 -8.87
N ASP A 85 17.27 -4.96 -10.06
CA ASP A 85 17.81 -3.66 -10.46
C ASP A 85 16.70 -2.62 -10.60
N ARG A 86 15.61 -2.97 -11.29
CA ARG A 86 14.50 -2.07 -11.58
C ARG A 86 13.17 -2.83 -11.58
N ALA A 87 12.11 -2.24 -10.99
CA ALA A 87 10.80 -2.89 -10.83
C ALA A 87 9.62 -1.97 -11.18
N HIS A 88 8.49 -2.59 -11.52
CA HIS A 88 7.17 -1.95 -11.43
C HIS A 88 6.71 -1.98 -9.98
N LEU A 89 6.08 -0.91 -9.50
CA LEU A 89 5.58 -0.80 -8.13
C LEU A 89 4.05 -0.72 -8.13
N VAL A 90 3.42 -1.44 -7.23
CA VAL A 90 1.99 -1.28 -6.91
C VAL A 90 1.90 -1.01 -5.42
N GLY A 91 1.48 0.17 -5.05
CA GLY A 91 1.41 0.57 -3.65
C GLY A 91 0.00 0.94 -3.23
N LEU A 92 -0.51 0.26 -2.21
CA LEU A 92 -1.78 0.59 -1.57
C LEU A 92 -1.57 1.49 -0.37
N SER A 93 -2.28 2.61 -0.30
CA SER A 93 -2.31 3.46 0.90
C SER A 93 -0.88 3.89 1.31
N MET A 94 -0.39 3.53 2.49
CA MET A 94 1.02 3.73 2.90
C MET A 94 2.00 3.16 1.86
N GLY A 95 1.71 1.99 1.28
CA GLY A 95 2.51 1.43 0.19
C GLY A 95 2.58 2.33 -1.04
N GLY A 96 1.51 3.08 -1.34
CA GLY A 96 1.47 4.10 -2.38
C GLY A 96 2.37 5.31 -2.05
N ALA A 97 2.36 5.77 -0.81
CA ALA A 97 3.27 6.82 -0.35
C ALA A 97 4.75 6.38 -0.46
N ILE A 98 5.04 5.11 -0.15
CA ILE A 98 6.38 4.51 -0.32
C ILE A 98 6.75 4.45 -1.81
N ALA A 99 5.86 3.94 -2.67
CA ALA A 99 6.09 3.83 -4.11
C ALA A 99 6.35 5.21 -4.75
N MET A 100 5.54 6.20 -4.40
CA MET A 100 5.67 7.57 -4.87
C MET A 100 7.03 8.19 -4.47
N ARG A 101 7.47 7.94 -3.24
CA ARG A 101 8.77 8.42 -2.78
C ARG A 101 9.93 7.70 -3.45
N LEU A 102 9.83 6.38 -3.67
CA LEU A 102 10.81 5.63 -4.46
C LEU A 102 10.91 6.16 -5.90
N ALA A 103 9.79 6.42 -6.53
CA ALA A 103 9.73 6.97 -7.88
C ALA A 103 10.37 8.37 -7.99
N LEU A 104 10.25 9.18 -6.93
CA LEU A 104 10.84 10.51 -6.87
C LEU A 104 12.34 10.48 -6.58
N GLU A 105 12.76 9.75 -5.55
CA GLU A 105 14.13 9.78 -5.03
C GLU A 105 15.06 8.80 -5.75
N HIS A 106 14.51 7.72 -6.33
CA HIS A 106 15.23 6.65 -7.01
C HIS A 106 14.58 6.25 -8.35
N PRO A 107 14.34 7.22 -9.28
CA PRO A 107 13.62 6.95 -10.53
C PRO A 107 14.29 5.87 -11.39
N GLN A 108 15.61 5.71 -11.29
CA GLN A 108 16.36 4.65 -11.98
C GLN A 108 16.00 3.23 -11.50
N ARG A 109 15.43 3.08 -10.29
CA ARG A 109 15.00 1.80 -9.72
C ARG A 109 13.53 1.46 -10.02
N VAL A 110 12.78 2.41 -10.59
CA VAL A 110 11.33 2.28 -10.83
C VAL A 110 11.02 2.34 -12.31
N ARG A 111 10.39 1.28 -12.86
CA ARG A 111 9.92 1.22 -14.25
C ARG A 111 8.63 2.02 -14.44
N SER A 112 7.67 1.77 -13.58
CA SER A 112 6.38 2.47 -13.49
C SER A 112 5.82 2.27 -12.09
N GLN A 113 4.79 3.06 -11.74
CA GLN A 113 4.08 2.88 -10.47
C GLN A 113 2.57 2.90 -10.66
N VAL A 114 1.88 2.12 -9.82
CA VAL A 114 0.43 2.16 -9.62
C VAL A 114 0.17 2.59 -8.18
N LEU A 115 -0.42 3.74 -8.02
CA LEU A 115 -0.76 4.36 -6.74
C LEU A 115 -2.22 4.07 -6.44
N VAL A 116 -2.47 3.20 -5.46
CA VAL A 116 -3.80 2.70 -5.14
C VAL A 116 -4.28 3.32 -3.83
N ASP A 117 -5.40 4.05 -3.87
CA ASP A 117 -6.06 4.60 -2.67
C ASP A 117 -5.05 5.25 -1.70
N THR A 118 -4.32 6.25 -2.17
CA THR A 118 -3.20 6.89 -1.47
C THR A 118 -3.26 8.41 -1.56
N TRP A 119 -2.30 9.10 -0.95
CA TRP A 119 -2.29 10.56 -0.79
C TRP A 119 -0.89 11.15 -0.99
N ALA A 120 -0.82 12.42 -1.38
CA ALA A 120 0.44 13.18 -1.45
C ALA A 120 0.81 13.85 -0.12
N PHE A 121 -0.19 14.25 0.64
CA PHE A 121 -0.05 14.91 1.95
C PHE A 121 -1.27 14.64 2.82
N PRO A 122 -1.15 14.68 4.17
CA PRO A 122 -2.26 14.40 5.07
C PRO A 122 -3.24 15.59 5.08
N HIS A 123 -4.32 15.49 4.30
CA HIS A 123 -5.43 16.44 4.35
C HIS A 123 -6.06 16.45 5.76
N PRO A 124 -6.64 17.55 6.25
CA PRO A 124 -7.21 17.64 7.59
C PRO A 124 -8.15 16.51 7.99
N ASP A 125 -9.01 16.05 7.08
CA ASP A 125 -9.96 14.96 7.34
C ASP A 125 -9.24 13.62 7.53
N PHE A 126 -8.28 13.33 6.66
CA PHE A 126 -7.44 12.13 6.79
C PHE A 126 -6.60 12.18 8.07
N LEU A 127 -6.03 13.34 8.39
CA LEU A 127 -5.27 13.54 9.63
C LEU A 127 -6.14 13.31 10.88
N ALA A 128 -7.40 13.75 10.88
CA ALA A 128 -8.34 13.50 11.97
C ALA A 128 -8.60 12.00 12.16
N LEU A 129 -8.81 11.26 11.05
CA LEU A 129 -8.97 9.80 11.07
C LEU A 129 -7.73 9.09 11.62
N LEU A 130 -6.53 9.49 11.18
CA LEU A 130 -5.29 8.89 11.66
C LEU A 130 -5.06 9.15 13.17
N ARG A 131 -5.36 10.36 13.65
CA ARG A 131 -5.28 10.69 15.09
C ARG A 131 -6.23 9.82 15.92
N LYS A 132 -7.46 9.62 15.46
CA LYS A 132 -8.41 8.73 16.13
C LYS A 132 -7.90 7.28 16.18
N ARG A 133 -7.25 6.81 15.12
CA ARG A 133 -6.58 5.49 15.12
C ARG A 133 -5.47 5.43 16.17
N LEU A 134 -4.65 6.48 16.31
CA LEU A 134 -3.62 6.55 17.35
C LEU A 134 -4.21 6.46 18.76
N GLU A 135 -5.35 7.12 19.02
CA GLU A 135 -6.05 7.05 20.30
C GLU A 135 -6.50 5.62 20.60
N ARG A 136 -7.07 4.90 19.61
CA ARG A 136 -7.47 3.48 19.77
C ARG A 136 -6.28 2.56 20.03
N LEU A 137 -5.18 2.76 19.33
CA LEU A 137 -3.95 1.99 19.54
C LEU A 137 -3.37 2.28 20.94
N ALA A 138 -3.42 3.53 21.41
CA ALA A 138 -2.93 3.91 22.73
C ALA A 138 -3.77 3.33 23.89
N SER A 139 -5.08 3.19 23.70
CA SER A 139 -5.97 2.55 24.66
C SER A 139 -5.87 1.02 24.68
N GLY A 140 -5.22 0.41 23.68
CA GLY A 140 -5.17 -1.04 23.48
C GLY A 140 -6.48 -1.67 23.00
N ASP A 141 -7.49 -0.86 22.67
CA ASP A 141 -8.79 -1.31 22.18
C ASP A 141 -8.74 -1.62 20.68
N LEU A 142 -8.11 -2.76 20.36
CA LEU A 142 -7.98 -3.21 18.97
C LEU A 142 -9.32 -3.65 18.36
N ALA A 143 -10.30 -4.01 19.18
CA ALA A 143 -11.64 -4.34 18.69
C ALA A 143 -12.34 -3.08 18.17
N ALA A 144 -12.37 -2.01 18.98
CA ALA A 144 -12.92 -0.72 18.53
C ALA A 144 -12.13 -0.16 17.34
N TYR A 145 -10.79 -0.32 17.31
CA TYR A 145 -9.99 0.05 16.14
C TYR A 145 -10.48 -0.66 14.88
N ALA A 146 -10.73 -1.99 14.95
CA ALA A 146 -11.19 -2.76 13.80
C ALA A 146 -12.60 -2.33 13.35
N ASP A 147 -13.53 -2.18 14.30
CA ASP A 147 -14.92 -1.82 14.01
C ASP A 147 -15.04 -0.41 13.39
N GLU A 148 -14.22 0.53 13.83
CA GLU A 148 -14.16 1.86 13.25
C GLU A 148 -13.47 1.88 11.87
N ALA A 149 -12.50 0.99 11.65
CA ALA A 149 -11.76 0.94 10.38
C ALA A 149 -12.58 0.26 9.26
N ILE A 150 -13.36 -0.78 9.56
CA ILE A 150 -14.13 -1.53 8.57
C ILE A 150 -14.94 -0.63 7.62
N PRO A 151 -15.81 0.28 8.09
CA PRO A 151 -16.60 1.13 7.19
C PRO A 151 -15.80 2.21 6.46
N GLN A 152 -14.53 2.42 6.83
CA GLN A 152 -13.61 3.31 6.13
C GLN A 152 -12.87 2.60 5.00
N VAL A 153 -12.60 1.30 5.21
CA VAL A 153 -11.78 0.48 4.32
C VAL A 153 -12.63 -0.22 3.25
N TYR A 154 -13.79 -0.73 3.62
CA TYR A 154 -14.64 -1.52 2.73
C TYR A 154 -15.88 -0.75 2.29
N SER A 155 -16.33 -1.03 1.07
CA SER A 155 -17.62 -0.51 0.58
C SER A 155 -18.79 -1.14 1.36
N PRO A 156 -19.92 -0.43 1.54
CA PRO A 156 -21.10 -0.98 2.22
C PRO A 156 -21.61 -2.27 1.58
N ALA A 157 -21.57 -2.36 0.26
CA ALA A 157 -22.00 -3.54 -0.47
C ALA A 157 -21.10 -4.74 -0.17
N PHE A 158 -19.77 -4.54 -0.11
CA PHE A 158 -18.83 -5.59 0.22
C PHE A 158 -18.98 -6.06 1.67
N ILE A 159 -19.17 -5.14 2.63
CA ILE A 159 -19.42 -5.47 4.04
C ILE A 159 -20.66 -6.38 4.17
N ALA A 160 -21.75 -5.99 3.52
CA ALA A 160 -23.00 -6.73 3.59
C ALA A 160 -22.90 -8.15 2.97
N ALA A 161 -22.15 -8.27 1.86
CA ALA A 161 -22.00 -9.53 1.13
C ALA A 161 -20.95 -10.47 1.74
N ASN A 162 -20.01 -9.96 2.57
CA ASN A 162 -18.83 -10.73 3.01
C ASN A 162 -18.62 -10.66 4.54
N PRO A 163 -19.55 -11.14 5.37
CA PRO A 163 -19.41 -11.10 6.83
C PRO A 163 -18.17 -11.85 7.34
N GLN A 164 -17.76 -12.94 6.65
CA GLN A 164 -16.54 -13.66 7.00
C GLN A 164 -15.28 -12.80 6.79
N ALA A 165 -15.20 -12.03 5.72
CA ALA A 165 -14.08 -11.11 5.49
C ALA A 165 -13.97 -10.05 6.60
N MET A 166 -15.10 -9.62 7.17
CA MET A 166 -15.11 -8.69 8.31
C MET A 166 -14.62 -9.39 9.60
N ALA A 167 -14.98 -10.65 9.80
CA ALA A 167 -14.47 -11.44 10.92
C ALA A 167 -12.95 -11.66 10.80
N ASP A 168 -12.47 -12.00 9.59
CA ASP A 168 -11.04 -12.19 9.31
C ASP A 168 -10.26 -10.88 9.50
N TYR A 169 -10.84 -9.75 9.10
CA TYR A 169 -10.24 -8.42 9.34
C TYR A 169 -10.06 -8.16 10.85
N ARG A 170 -11.10 -8.41 11.67
CA ARG A 170 -11.02 -8.26 13.14
C ARG A 170 -9.98 -9.19 13.75
N ALA A 171 -9.97 -10.46 13.32
CA ALA A 171 -9.00 -11.44 13.80
C ALA A 171 -7.56 -11.00 13.49
N ARG A 172 -7.29 -10.51 12.27
CA ARG A 172 -5.99 -9.97 11.88
C ARG A 172 -5.61 -8.73 12.70
N VAL A 173 -6.53 -7.80 12.90
CA VAL A 173 -6.29 -6.60 13.72
C VAL A 173 -5.92 -6.98 15.15
N ALA A 174 -6.56 -7.98 15.73
CA ALA A 174 -6.26 -8.47 17.08
C ALA A 174 -4.81 -8.99 17.25
N THR A 175 -4.14 -9.36 16.15
CA THR A 175 -2.73 -9.82 16.17
C THR A 175 -1.71 -8.72 15.92
N LEU A 176 -2.13 -7.50 15.63
CA LEU A 176 -1.22 -6.39 15.37
C LEU A 176 -0.40 -6.03 16.61
N ASN A 177 0.83 -5.61 16.38
CA ASN A 177 1.65 -5.00 17.43
C ASN A 177 1.31 -3.49 17.51
N PRO A 178 0.68 -3.00 18.59
CA PRO A 178 0.19 -1.63 18.63
C PRO A 178 1.28 -0.57 18.50
N ASP A 179 2.47 -0.81 19.07
CA ASP A 179 3.58 0.15 18.99
C ASP A 179 4.11 0.31 17.58
N SER A 180 4.24 -0.81 16.85
CA SER A 180 4.69 -0.79 15.45
C SER A 180 3.66 -0.14 14.52
N ILE A 181 2.37 -0.43 14.75
CA ILE A 181 1.30 0.17 13.94
C ILE A 181 1.19 1.67 14.23
N ARG A 182 1.35 2.08 15.51
CA ARG A 182 1.42 3.50 15.86
C ARG A 182 2.56 4.20 15.12
N ALA A 183 3.77 3.63 15.13
CA ALA A 183 4.91 4.19 14.40
C ALA A 183 4.66 4.29 12.89
N ALA A 184 3.94 3.32 12.30
CA ALA A 184 3.55 3.38 10.89
C ALA A 184 2.49 4.45 10.60
N VAL A 185 1.50 4.64 11.50
CA VAL A 185 0.51 5.73 11.40
C VAL A 185 1.19 7.09 11.53
N ASP A 186 2.15 7.24 12.45
CA ASP A 186 2.95 8.48 12.59
C ASP A 186 3.76 8.77 11.32
N ALA A 187 4.31 7.74 10.65
CA ALA A 187 4.95 7.90 9.35
C ALA A 187 3.98 8.40 8.26
N CYS A 188 2.72 7.97 8.30
CA CYS A 188 1.68 8.49 7.39
C CYS A 188 1.31 9.94 7.68
N ILE A 189 1.22 10.32 8.96
CA ILE A 189 0.92 11.69 9.39
C ILE A 189 2.01 12.67 8.95
N THR A 190 3.27 12.25 9.01
CA THR A 190 4.43 13.09 8.68
C THR A 190 4.80 13.08 7.19
N HIS A 191 4.13 12.24 6.38
CA HIS A 191 4.37 12.18 4.95
C HIS A 191 3.75 13.38 4.23
N ASP A 192 4.59 14.26 3.72
CA ASP A 192 4.17 15.42 2.91
C ASP A 192 5.06 15.54 1.67
N MET A 193 4.44 15.44 0.52
CA MET A 193 5.10 15.58 -0.79
C MET A 193 4.51 16.76 -1.59
N ARG A 194 3.82 17.69 -0.96
CA ARG A 194 3.23 18.84 -1.66
C ARG A 194 4.27 19.58 -2.50
N GLY A 195 3.94 19.73 -3.78
CA GLY A 195 4.81 20.35 -4.77
C GLY A 195 5.87 19.40 -5.37
N ARG A 196 6.30 18.37 -4.65
CA ARG A 196 7.35 17.46 -5.11
C ARG A 196 6.86 16.35 -6.04
N GLN A 197 5.57 15.97 -5.96
CA GLN A 197 5.00 14.97 -6.87
C GLN A 197 5.07 15.39 -8.34
N ALA A 198 5.16 16.68 -8.63
CA ALA A 198 5.37 17.19 -9.98
C ALA A 198 6.76 16.85 -10.57
N GLU A 199 7.71 16.44 -9.73
CA GLU A 199 9.05 16.00 -10.14
C GLU A 199 9.09 14.52 -10.56
N ILE A 200 8.03 13.76 -10.30
CA ILE A 200 7.94 12.33 -10.65
C ILE A 200 7.82 12.19 -12.17
N LYS A 201 8.76 11.44 -12.78
CA LYS A 201 8.87 11.27 -14.24
C LYS A 201 8.51 9.85 -14.71
N VAL A 202 8.41 8.90 -13.79
CA VAL A 202 8.08 7.53 -14.16
C VAL A 202 6.60 7.42 -14.56
N PRO A 203 6.23 6.55 -15.52
CA PRO A 203 4.84 6.30 -15.86
C PRO A 203 4.03 5.98 -14.60
N THR A 204 2.92 6.69 -14.40
CA THR A 204 2.12 6.60 -13.17
C THR A 204 0.65 6.37 -13.50
N LEU A 205 0.09 5.33 -12.90
CA LEU A 205 -1.34 5.09 -12.84
C LEU A 205 -1.82 5.36 -11.41
N VAL A 206 -2.88 6.13 -11.26
CA VAL A 206 -3.57 6.36 -9.99
C VAL A 206 -4.89 5.60 -10.04
N VAL A 207 -5.12 4.74 -9.06
CA VAL A 207 -6.35 3.93 -8.94
C VAL A 207 -7.03 4.27 -7.62
N VAL A 208 -8.34 4.44 -7.65
CA VAL A 208 -9.13 4.72 -6.45
C VAL A 208 -10.47 4.00 -6.47
N GLY A 209 -10.90 3.48 -5.33
CA GLY A 209 -12.27 3.03 -5.14
C GLY A 209 -13.22 4.21 -5.01
N SER A 210 -14.37 4.18 -5.72
CA SER A 210 -15.33 5.30 -5.68
C SER A 210 -15.97 5.51 -4.31
N GLU A 211 -15.89 4.52 -3.42
CA GLU A 211 -16.47 4.52 -2.07
C GLU A 211 -15.39 4.48 -0.98
N ASP A 212 -14.13 4.80 -1.33
CA ASP A 212 -13.04 4.94 -0.36
C ASP A 212 -13.34 6.11 0.59
N ARG A 213 -13.47 5.77 1.89
CA ARG A 213 -13.74 6.74 2.96
C ARG A 213 -12.51 7.04 3.81
N LEU A 214 -11.41 6.31 3.58
CA LEU A 214 -10.16 6.53 4.29
C LEU A 214 -9.29 7.56 3.56
N THR A 215 -9.10 7.37 2.25
CA THR A 215 -8.47 8.34 1.35
C THR A 215 -9.42 8.63 0.18
N PRO A 216 -10.46 9.45 0.41
CA PRO A 216 -11.49 9.70 -0.57
C PRO A 216 -10.96 10.11 -1.95
N PRO A 217 -11.74 9.92 -3.04
CA PRO A 217 -11.27 10.11 -4.42
C PRO A 217 -10.53 11.41 -4.71
N TYR A 218 -10.81 12.50 -3.99
CA TYR A 218 -10.12 13.78 -4.17
C TYR A 218 -8.60 13.71 -3.94
N HIS A 219 -8.10 12.77 -3.11
CA HIS A 219 -6.66 12.54 -2.94
C HIS A 219 -6.04 12.00 -4.23
N SER A 220 -6.69 11.03 -4.84
CA SER A 220 -6.25 10.42 -6.11
C SER A 220 -6.41 11.39 -7.28
N GLU A 221 -7.47 12.17 -7.32
CA GLU A 221 -7.67 13.26 -8.29
C GLU A 221 -6.55 14.30 -8.18
N TYR A 222 -6.15 14.66 -6.97
CA TYR A 222 -5.02 15.55 -6.74
C TYR A 222 -3.72 14.96 -7.29
N LEU A 223 -3.42 13.69 -7.01
CA LEU A 223 -2.23 13.00 -7.53
C LEU A 223 -2.24 12.96 -9.06
N ALA A 224 -3.34 12.56 -9.67
CA ALA A 224 -3.46 12.45 -11.13
C ALA A 224 -3.30 13.81 -11.82
N ARG A 225 -3.76 14.90 -11.19
CA ARG A 225 -3.62 16.25 -11.73
C ARG A 225 -2.21 16.82 -11.58
N THR A 226 -1.46 16.38 -10.57
CA THR A 226 -0.17 17.00 -10.18
C THR A 226 1.05 16.17 -10.54
N ILE A 227 0.91 14.87 -10.76
CA ILE A 227 1.98 14.02 -11.31
C ILE A 227 1.91 14.11 -12.85
N PRO A 228 3.00 14.50 -13.54
CA PRO A 228 3.01 14.61 -14.98
C PRO A 228 2.61 13.32 -15.69
N ASN A 229 1.68 13.41 -16.63
CA ASN A 229 1.18 12.29 -17.45
C ASN A 229 0.58 11.14 -16.66
N ALA A 230 0.19 11.34 -15.41
CA ALA A 230 -0.50 10.33 -14.63
C ALA A 230 -1.91 10.08 -15.20
N GLN A 231 -2.31 8.79 -15.23
CA GLN A 231 -3.66 8.37 -15.58
C GLN A 231 -4.45 8.14 -14.30
N LEU A 232 -5.75 8.42 -14.31
CA LEU A 232 -6.67 8.15 -13.20
C LEU A 232 -7.71 7.12 -13.61
N VAL A 233 -7.88 6.09 -12.79
CA VAL A 233 -8.97 5.12 -12.92
C VAL A 233 -9.73 5.04 -11.61
N VAL A 234 -11.07 5.19 -11.69
CA VAL A 234 -11.99 5.04 -10.56
C VAL A 234 -12.68 3.69 -10.67
N ILE A 235 -12.46 2.79 -9.71
CA ILE A 235 -13.14 1.50 -9.63
C ILE A 235 -14.46 1.69 -8.87
N ARG A 236 -15.57 1.60 -9.61
CA ARG A 236 -16.90 1.89 -9.07
C ARG A 236 -17.35 0.82 -8.06
N GLY A 237 -17.98 1.27 -6.98
CA GLY A 237 -18.53 0.39 -5.93
C GLY A 237 -17.44 -0.37 -5.15
N SER A 238 -16.23 0.17 -5.10
CA SER A 238 -15.15 -0.31 -4.25
C SER A 238 -14.78 0.71 -3.20
N GLY A 239 -14.42 0.24 -2.01
CA GLY A 239 -13.78 1.03 -0.96
C GLY A 239 -12.27 1.14 -1.18
N HIS A 240 -11.51 1.20 -0.08
CA HIS A 240 -10.07 1.44 -0.01
C HIS A 240 -9.18 0.29 -0.53
N ILE A 241 -9.75 -0.88 -0.81
CA ILE A 241 -8.98 -2.07 -1.21
C ILE A 241 -9.54 -2.73 -2.49
N PRO A 242 -9.50 -2.02 -3.63
CA PRO A 242 -10.13 -2.46 -4.88
C PRO A 242 -9.60 -3.79 -5.38
N HIS A 243 -8.35 -4.16 -5.11
CA HIS A 243 -7.76 -5.45 -5.47
C HIS A 243 -8.41 -6.64 -4.73
N LEU A 244 -9.11 -6.41 -3.62
CA LEU A 244 -9.90 -7.42 -2.91
C LEU A 244 -11.38 -7.35 -3.25
N GLU A 245 -11.95 -6.15 -3.34
CA GLU A 245 -13.37 -5.96 -3.59
C GLU A 245 -13.77 -6.19 -5.06
N LYS A 246 -12.90 -5.83 -5.99
CA LYS A 246 -13.09 -5.87 -7.44
C LYS A 246 -11.85 -6.43 -8.16
N PRO A 247 -11.38 -7.64 -7.83
CA PRO A 247 -10.08 -8.15 -8.27
C PRO A 247 -9.94 -8.20 -9.79
N TRP A 248 -10.98 -8.59 -10.52
CA TRP A 248 -10.91 -8.70 -11.98
C TRP A 248 -10.83 -7.33 -12.67
N GLU A 249 -11.56 -6.33 -12.17
CA GLU A 249 -11.49 -4.96 -12.67
C GLU A 249 -10.11 -4.36 -12.39
N PHE A 250 -9.60 -4.59 -11.18
CA PHE A 250 -8.26 -4.14 -10.80
C PHE A 250 -7.17 -4.77 -11.67
N LEU A 251 -7.22 -6.10 -11.87
CA LEU A 251 -6.27 -6.82 -12.74
C LEU A 251 -6.30 -6.33 -14.18
N LYS A 252 -7.47 -6.05 -14.72
CA LYS A 252 -7.60 -5.48 -16.07
C LYS A 252 -6.94 -4.12 -16.20
N VAL A 253 -7.19 -3.23 -15.24
CA VAL A 253 -6.58 -1.89 -15.18
C VAL A 253 -5.06 -1.99 -15.10
N MET A 254 -4.54 -2.92 -14.31
CA MET A 254 -3.12 -3.22 -14.18
C MET A 254 -2.50 -3.71 -15.48
N ALA A 255 -3.18 -4.65 -16.18
CA ALA A 255 -2.70 -5.23 -17.43
C ALA A 255 -2.62 -4.18 -18.54
N ASP A 256 -3.66 -3.37 -18.69
CA ASP A 256 -3.74 -2.31 -19.70
C ASP A 256 -2.61 -1.27 -19.50
N PHE A 257 -2.35 -0.86 -18.25
CA PHE A 257 -1.29 0.10 -17.94
C PHE A 257 0.12 -0.48 -18.17
N THR A 258 0.38 -1.71 -17.69
CA THR A 258 1.72 -2.29 -17.80
C THR A 258 2.09 -2.69 -19.23
N ALA A 259 1.12 -2.98 -20.09
CA ALA A 259 1.35 -3.21 -21.51
C ALA A 259 1.83 -1.95 -22.24
N SER A 260 1.33 -0.78 -21.83
CA SER A 260 1.70 0.52 -22.43
C SER A 260 3.00 1.12 -21.86
N SER A 261 3.54 0.55 -20.77
CA SER A 261 4.69 1.07 -20.02
C SER A 261 5.95 0.17 -20.13
N SER A 262 5.95 -0.79 -21.04
CA SER A 262 7.02 -1.80 -21.27
C SER A 262 8.13 -1.27 -22.15
#